data_fe88d19256691410276284213c163f36
#
_entry.id   fe88d19256691410276284213c163f36
#
_cell.length_a   1.000
_cell.length_b   1.000
_cell.length_c   1.000
_cell.angle_alpha   90.00
_cell.angle_beta   90.00
_cell.angle_gamma   90.00
#
_symmetry.space_group_name_H-M   'P 1'
#
loop_
_entity.id
_entity.type
_entity.pdbx_description
1 polymer ?
#
loop_
_entity_poly.entity_id
_entity_poly.type
_entity_poly.pdbx_seq_one_letter_code
_entity_poly.pdbx_strand_id
1 'polypeptide(L)'
;MKRLWMICMACLLCLSLQAEISHKRVVECPAFVTANTSEIEIRKITLTDEQTQVDAVFYGQPGTPAVLSSKTYLQTAQYRFPLREADKVSIDGLTEPEVIPESGRLEVILSFAPVPSGIHEVDFVEMESGWNIWGIQLTETNPYVYVPTFLEEEEPVEEQLPDPQLKMGPVKLNGYVLGYDTRMLMNMSLNYNDSLFPEDWQLPVKVRQDGSFHVELDLVKACKARLKVNQAELPLFLLPGEELTVYIHLPALSMSASRLQHRRIGKEPVAWFDGLGESVDGQMAAMLGRHGHHKAEGAWEEYVRSWEQCLASEAVKADVQTIQPMCGRIQQRLPLEAGDRKVLASLRTAPLREYLLTKENILRTELSRAESVKEAVVAVLDTTVTGADILPRIIAPHKGRALLIDFWATWCGPCKRSMVAMRPLKERLASKDIVFIYLTGPSSPMANWKQDLEKMNGVHYRLSEAQWKYLCQSYGITGIPGYLIISHDGKLQGRYVGFPGVDVLEKDLLRASDE
;
A
#
# COMPACT_ATOMS: atom_id res chain seq x y z
N MET A 1 -40.30 52.71 42.78
CA MET A 1 -40.48 51.26 42.59
C MET A 1 -40.75 50.87 41.15
N LYS A 2 -41.48 51.64 40.34
CA LYS A 2 -41.72 51.25 38.91
C LYS A 2 -40.49 51.29 37.98
N ARG A 3 -39.45 52.09 38.26
CA ARG A 3 -38.20 52.13 37.44
C ARG A 3 -37.23 50.98 37.74
N LEU A 4 -37.27 50.40 38.91
CA LEU A 4 -36.42 49.27 39.28
C LEU A 4 -36.92 47.95 38.64
N TRP A 5 -38.25 47.82 38.45
CA TRP A 5 -38.85 46.65 37.80
C TRP A 5 -38.61 46.56 36.30
N MET A 6 -38.51 47.70 35.62
CA MET A 6 -38.18 47.75 34.19
C MET A 6 -36.72 47.40 33.90
N ILE A 7 -35.79 47.72 34.80
CA ILE A 7 -34.36 47.36 34.61
C ILE A 7 -34.15 45.86 34.86
N CYS A 8 -34.82 45.23 35.82
CA CYS A 8 -34.76 43.78 36.04
C CYS A 8 -35.39 42.98 34.90
N MET A 9 -36.50 43.46 34.29
CA MET A 9 -37.11 42.77 33.14
C MET A 9 -36.24 42.92 31.87
N ALA A 10 -35.56 44.06 31.69
CA ALA A 10 -34.63 44.22 30.57
C ALA A 10 -33.38 43.35 30.74
N CYS A 11 -32.85 43.17 31.94
CA CYS A 11 -31.75 42.25 32.21
C CYS A 11 -32.15 40.77 32.10
N LEU A 12 -33.37 40.38 32.45
CA LEU A 12 -33.89 39.02 32.25
C LEU A 12 -34.20 38.71 30.78
N LEU A 13 -34.57 39.70 29.98
CA LEU A 13 -34.72 39.57 28.53
C LEU A 13 -33.36 39.56 27.77
N CYS A 14 -32.32 40.21 28.31
CA CYS A 14 -30.96 40.07 27.77
C CYS A 14 -30.28 38.74 28.09
N LEU A 15 -30.70 38.05 29.17
CA LEU A 15 -30.19 36.73 29.51
C LEU A 15 -30.86 35.58 28.73
N SER A 16 -32.01 35.84 28.10
CA SER A 16 -32.70 34.87 27.25
C SER A 16 -32.41 34.97 25.74
N LEU A 17 -31.53 35.91 25.35
CA LEU A 17 -31.01 36.05 23.97
C LEU A 17 -29.51 35.82 23.91
N GLN A 18 -28.95 34.92 24.71
CA GLN A 18 -27.81 34.15 24.25
C GLN A 18 -28.37 33.10 23.29
N ALA A 19 -28.65 33.53 22.08
CA ALA A 19 -28.70 32.61 20.96
C ALA A 19 -27.39 31.81 21.06
N GLU A 20 -27.50 30.52 21.33
CA GLU A 20 -26.40 29.58 21.12
C GLU A 20 -25.90 29.86 19.73
N ILE A 21 -24.76 30.53 19.63
CA ILE A 21 -24.04 30.68 18.38
C ILE A 21 -23.54 29.25 18.11
N SER A 22 -24.39 28.43 17.53
CA SER A 22 -24.00 27.12 17.04
C SER A 22 -22.83 27.32 16.09
N HIS A 23 -21.65 26.89 16.49
CA HIS A 23 -20.45 27.02 15.70
C HIS A 23 -20.53 25.99 14.59
N LYS A 24 -21.16 26.41 13.47
CA LYS A 24 -21.24 25.60 12.26
C LYS A 24 -20.08 25.98 11.33
N ARG A 25 -19.22 25.00 11.03
CA ARG A 25 -18.17 25.13 10.00
C ARG A 25 -18.42 24.10 8.90
N VAL A 26 -18.35 24.54 7.64
CA VAL A 26 -18.53 23.69 6.47
C VAL A 26 -17.27 23.76 5.62
N VAL A 27 -16.76 22.62 5.20
CA VAL A 27 -15.61 22.49 4.28
C VAL A 27 -16.04 21.66 3.08
N GLU A 28 -16.08 22.29 1.93
CA GLU A 28 -16.42 21.62 0.66
C GLU A 28 -15.15 21.01 0.04
N CYS A 29 -15.23 19.78 -0.43
CA CYS A 29 -14.12 19.05 -1.03
C CYS A 29 -12.82 19.21 -0.23
N PRO A 30 -12.77 18.79 1.06
CA PRO A 30 -11.62 19.03 1.91
C PRO A 30 -10.34 18.48 1.31
N ALA A 31 -9.23 19.23 1.40
CA ALA A 31 -7.92 18.73 1.01
C ALA A 31 -7.47 17.64 1.98
N PHE A 32 -6.58 16.76 1.53
CA PHE A 32 -6.02 15.68 2.34
C PHE A 32 -4.57 15.39 1.93
N VAL A 33 -3.82 14.68 2.78
CA VAL A 33 -2.42 14.34 2.49
C VAL A 33 -2.35 13.14 1.57
N THR A 34 -2.94 12.02 1.96
CA THR A 34 -2.97 10.81 1.12
C THR A 34 -4.11 9.87 1.53
N ALA A 35 -4.42 8.92 0.65
CA ALA A 35 -5.40 7.87 0.91
C ALA A 35 -4.88 6.53 0.35
N ASN A 36 -5.14 5.43 1.06
CA ASN A 36 -4.81 4.09 0.57
C ASN A 36 -5.96 3.41 -0.18
N THR A 37 -7.08 4.11 -0.35
CA THR A 37 -8.26 3.63 -1.06
C THR A 37 -8.74 4.65 -2.08
N SER A 38 -9.36 4.17 -3.16
CA SER A 38 -10.12 4.96 -4.13
C SER A 38 -11.63 4.66 -4.10
N GLU A 39 -12.04 3.83 -3.13
CA GLU A 39 -13.43 3.38 -3.00
C GLU A 39 -14.31 4.34 -2.21
N ILE A 40 -13.69 5.27 -1.46
CA ILE A 40 -14.40 6.34 -0.75
C ILE A 40 -13.66 7.66 -0.93
N GLU A 41 -14.39 8.72 -1.24
CA GLU A 41 -13.86 10.10 -1.24
C GLU A 41 -14.81 11.02 -0.47
N ILE A 42 -14.26 12.01 0.23
CA ILE A 42 -15.04 12.96 1.04
C ILE A 42 -15.37 14.19 0.22
N ARG A 43 -16.67 14.44 0.05
CA ARG A 43 -17.19 15.59 -0.70
C ARG A 43 -17.34 16.84 0.17
N LYS A 44 -17.79 16.67 1.43
CA LYS A 44 -18.04 17.78 2.34
C LYS A 44 -17.95 17.33 3.78
N ILE A 45 -17.47 18.19 4.65
CA ILE A 45 -17.54 18.01 6.10
C ILE A 45 -18.27 19.19 6.71
N THR A 46 -19.26 18.90 7.56
CA THR A 46 -20.00 19.88 8.36
C THR A 46 -19.75 19.59 9.84
N LEU A 47 -19.10 20.53 10.51
CA LEU A 47 -18.84 20.44 11.95
C LEU A 47 -19.86 21.29 12.70
N THR A 48 -20.46 20.71 13.74
CA THR A 48 -21.35 21.38 14.70
C THR A 48 -20.97 20.97 16.11
N ASP A 49 -21.54 21.62 17.11
CA ASP A 49 -21.28 21.28 18.51
C ASP A 49 -21.88 19.91 18.90
N GLU A 50 -22.82 19.37 18.10
CA GLU A 50 -23.51 18.11 18.38
C GLU A 50 -22.90 16.91 17.62
N GLN A 51 -22.43 17.14 16.40
CA GLN A 51 -21.91 16.10 15.53
C GLN A 51 -20.97 16.65 14.44
N THR A 52 -20.19 15.75 13.86
CA THR A 52 -19.46 15.97 12.61
C THR A 52 -20.08 15.13 11.50
N GLN A 53 -20.68 15.78 10.52
CA GLN A 53 -21.26 15.12 9.35
C GLN A 53 -20.25 15.10 8.23
N VAL A 54 -20.07 13.92 7.60
CA VAL A 54 -19.21 13.69 6.43
C VAL A 54 -20.08 13.24 5.28
N ASP A 55 -20.23 14.09 4.27
CA ASP A 55 -20.85 13.72 3.00
C ASP A 55 -19.76 13.07 2.14
N ALA A 56 -19.88 11.78 1.87
CA ALA A 56 -18.91 10.99 1.13
C ALA A 56 -19.51 10.38 -0.13
N VAL A 57 -18.65 9.92 -1.02
CA VAL A 57 -19.03 9.19 -2.23
C VAL A 57 -18.33 7.84 -2.21
N PHE A 58 -19.09 6.77 -2.23
CA PHE A 58 -18.58 5.42 -2.42
C PHE A 58 -18.51 5.12 -3.91
N TYR A 59 -17.41 4.51 -4.33
CA TYR A 59 -17.18 4.07 -5.70
C TYR A 59 -16.96 2.55 -5.71
N GLY A 60 -17.55 1.89 -6.69
CA GLY A 60 -17.41 0.44 -6.83
C GLY A 60 -18.19 -0.10 -8.02
N GLN A 61 -18.23 -1.42 -8.14
CA GLN A 61 -19.02 -2.08 -9.16
C GLN A 61 -20.52 -2.01 -8.83
N PRO A 62 -21.39 -1.80 -9.83
CA PRO A 62 -22.84 -1.86 -9.63
C PRO A 62 -23.26 -3.14 -8.90
N GLY A 63 -24.19 -3.00 -7.96
CA GLY A 63 -24.67 -4.12 -7.14
C GLY A 63 -23.84 -4.45 -5.91
N THR A 64 -22.67 -3.83 -5.73
CA THR A 64 -21.87 -4.01 -4.51
C THR A 64 -22.56 -3.34 -3.31
N PRO A 65 -22.78 -4.05 -2.18
CA PRO A 65 -23.42 -3.48 -1.01
C PRO A 65 -22.51 -2.46 -0.30
N ALA A 66 -23.09 -1.35 0.15
CA ALA A 66 -22.39 -0.34 0.93
C ALA A 66 -22.41 -0.71 2.42
N VAL A 67 -21.26 -1.15 2.93
CA VAL A 67 -21.10 -1.57 4.33
C VAL A 67 -19.88 -0.90 4.93
N LEU A 68 -20.00 -0.43 6.18
CA LEU A 68 -18.89 0.05 7.01
C LEU A 68 -18.90 -0.69 8.35
N SER A 69 -17.74 -0.79 8.96
CA SER A 69 -17.63 -1.29 10.33
C SER A 69 -18.04 -0.24 11.37
N SER A 70 -18.66 -0.68 12.46
CA SER A 70 -18.88 0.14 13.67
C SER A 70 -17.57 0.66 14.28
N LYS A 71 -16.43 0.11 13.88
CA LYS A 71 -15.08 0.57 14.26
C LYS A 71 -14.55 1.66 13.33
N THR A 72 -15.42 2.30 12.54
CA THR A 72 -15.07 3.47 11.72
C THR A 72 -15.05 4.73 12.60
N TYR A 73 -14.03 5.57 12.44
CA TYR A 73 -13.89 6.80 13.21
C TYR A 73 -13.09 7.86 12.46
N LEU A 74 -13.28 9.13 12.87
CA LEU A 74 -12.32 10.18 12.60
C LEU A 74 -11.32 10.23 13.76
N GLN A 75 -10.05 10.56 13.49
CA GLN A 75 -9.04 10.66 14.56
C GLN A 75 -8.09 11.84 14.37
N THR A 76 -7.54 12.26 15.50
CA THR A 76 -6.31 13.05 15.60
C THR A 76 -5.22 12.21 16.26
N ALA A 77 -4.05 12.77 16.49
CA ALA A 77 -3.00 12.09 17.26
C ALA A 77 -3.44 11.70 18.69
N GLN A 78 -4.45 12.40 19.27
CA GLN A 78 -4.85 12.24 20.66
C GLN A 78 -6.27 11.72 20.85
N TYR A 79 -7.17 11.97 19.91
CA TYR A 79 -8.61 11.72 20.09
C TYR A 79 -9.18 10.92 18.91
N ARG A 80 -10.21 10.12 19.22
CA ARG A 80 -11.03 9.41 18.24
C ARG A 80 -12.49 9.86 18.36
N PHE A 81 -13.11 10.07 17.21
CA PHE A 81 -14.49 10.47 17.06
C PHE A 81 -15.24 9.36 16.34
N PRO A 82 -15.92 8.44 17.06
CA PRO A 82 -16.53 7.26 16.46
C PRO A 82 -17.67 7.62 15.51
N LEU A 83 -17.89 6.78 14.50
CA LEU A 83 -19.10 6.77 13.68
C LEU A 83 -20.30 6.45 14.58
N ARG A 84 -21.38 7.24 14.44
CA ARG A 84 -22.64 7.08 15.18
C ARG A 84 -23.76 6.55 14.30
N GLU A 85 -23.89 7.15 13.12
CA GLU A 85 -24.96 6.86 12.17
C GLU A 85 -24.43 6.97 10.73
N ALA A 86 -25.06 6.22 9.83
CA ALA A 86 -24.78 6.27 8.39
C ALA A 86 -26.10 6.18 7.62
N ASP A 87 -26.29 7.08 6.64
CA ASP A 87 -27.38 7.01 5.69
C ASP A 87 -26.93 6.22 4.46
N LYS A 88 -27.77 5.27 4.00
CA LYS A 88 -27.53 4.39 2.84
C LYS A 88 -26.40 3.37 3.00
N VAL A 89 -25.79 3.31 4.16
CA VAL A 89 -24.69 2.38 4.48
C VAL A 89 -25.12 1.52 5.65
N SER A 90 -24.95 0.21 5.54
CA SER A 90 -25.17 -0.68 6.67
C SER A 90 -23.92 -0.70 7.58
N ILE A 91 -24.12 -0.49 8.88
CA ILE A 91 -23.05 -0.63 9.87
C ILE A 91 -23.01 -2.10 10.30
N ASP A 92 -21.85 -2.76 10.15
CA ASP A 92 -21.62 -4.18 10.46
C ASP A 92 -22.61 -5.14 9.76
N GLY A 93 -23.29 -4.72 8.68
CA GLY A 93 -24.28 -5.52 8.01
C GLY A 93 -25.59 -5.72 8.81
N LEU A 94 -25.85 -4.89 9.83
CA LEU A 94 -27.01 -5.03 10.72
C LEU A 94 -28.31 -4.52 10.09
N THR A 95 -28.22 -3.70 9.07
CA THR A 95 -29.36 -3.19 8.28
C THR A 95 -29.17 -3.61 6.83
N GLU A 96 -30.25 -3.61 6.04
CA GLU A 96 -30.15 -3.84 4.60
C GLU A 96 -29.39 -2.67 3.95
N PRO A 97 -28.21 -2.90 3.34
CA PRO A 97 -27.42 -1.83 2.72
C PRO A 97 -28.01 -1.41 1.38
N GLU A 98 -27.90 -0.13 1.04
CA GLU A 98 -28.01 0.24 -0.37
C GLU A 98 -26.85 -0.36 -1.17
N VAL A 99 -27.11 -0.64 -2.44
CA VAL A 99 -26.09 -1.13 -3.36
C VAL A 99 -25.58 0.00 -4.24
N ILE A 100 -24.33 -0.08 -4.68
CA ILE A 100 -23.79 0.86 -5.65
C ILE A 100 -24.59 0.76 -6.94
N PRO A 101 -25.17 1.88 -7.42
CA PRO A 101 -26.00 1.90 -8.62
C PRO A 101 -25.17 1.74 -9.90
N GLU A 102 -25.84 1.64 -11.06
CA GLU A 102 -25.23 1.52 -12.38
C GLU A 102 -24.22 2.64 -12.71
N SER A 103 -24.36 3.80 -12.06
CA SER A 103 -23.39 4.91 -12.19
C SER A 103 -22.01 4.61 -11.59
N GLY A 104 -21.87 3.52 -10.84
CA GLY A 104 -20.65 3.16 -10.12
C GLY A 104 -20.34 4.06 -8.91
N ARG A 105 -21.29 4.91 -8.47
CA ARG A 105 -21.13 5.84 -7.35
C ARG A 105 -22.38 5.93 -6.49
N LEU A 106 -22.21 5.95 -5.18
CA LEU A 106 -23.27 6.11 -4.19
C LEU A 106 -22.91 7.27 -3.24
N GLU A 107 -23.76 8.29 -3.16
CA GLU A 107 -23.59 9.38 -2.20
C GLU A 107 -24.17 8.97 -0.85
N VAL A 108 -23.38 9.13 0.21
CA VAL A 108 -23.71 8.70 1.57
C VAL A 108 -23.44 9.81 2.57
N ILE A 109 -24.11 9.75 3.71
CA ILE A 109 -23.91 10.68 4.82
C ILE A 109 -23.49 9.86 6.05
N LEU A 110 -22.34 10.22 6.63
CA LEU A 110 -21.79 9.59 7.82
C LEU A 110 -21.77 10.61 8.95
N SER A 111 -22.37 10.25 10.10
CA SER A 111 -22.44 11.11 11.29
C SER A 111 -21.50 10.57 12.37
N PHE A 112 -20.51 11.38 12.73
CA PHE A 112 -19.51 11.08 13.76
C PHE A 112 -19.76 11.89 15.04
N ALA A 113 -19.13 11.47 16.13
CA ALA A 113 -19.02 12.31 17.33
C ALA A 113 -18.44 13.70 16.97
N PRO A 114 -18.83 14.78 17.69
CA PRO A 114 -18.43 16.13 17.35
C PRO A 114 -16.91 16.30 17.45
N VAL A 115 -16.30 16.83 16.40
CA VAL A 115 -14.91 17.25 16.37
C VAL A 115 -14.84 18.70 16.84
N PRO A 116 -14.07 19.01 17.91
CA PRO A 116 -13.96 20.36 18.46
C PRO A 116 -13.49 21.39 17.43
N SER A 117 -13.99 22.61 17.50
CA SER A 117 -13.72 23.69 16.54
C SER A 117 -12.23 24.08 16.42
N GLY A 118 -11.42 23.82 17.46
CA GLY A 118 -9.97 24.05 17.46
C GLY A 118 -9.15 22.99 16.71
N ILE A 119 -9.78 21.92 16.23
CA ILE A 119 -9.11 20.89 15.42
C ILE A 119 -9.16 21.31 13.95
N HIS A 120 -7.99 21.25 13.27
CA HIS A 120 -7.84 21.67 11.89
C HIS A 120 -7.59 20.51 10.92
N GLU A 121 -7.23 19.34 11.44
CA GLU A 121 -6.91 18.15 10.65
C GLU A 121 -7.40 16.89 11.35
N VAL A 122 -7.94 15.94 10.60
CA VAL A 122 -8.30 14.59 11.07
C VAL A 122 -7.93 13.54 10.02
N ASP A 123 -7.78 12.30 10.47
CA ASP A 123 -7.75 11.13 9.59
C ASP A 123 -9.11 10.43 9.62
N PHE A 124 -9.53 9.87 8.48
CA PHE A 124 -10.63 8.92 8.42
C PHE A 124 -10.05 7.50 8.45
N VAL A 125 -10.58 6.65 9.32
CA VAL A 125 -10.11 5.27 9.50
C VAL A 125 -11.29 4.32 9.49
N GLU A 126 -11.26 3.35 8.60
CA GLU A 126 -12.17 2.20 8.57
C GLU A 126 -11.34 0.92 8.82
N MET A 127 -11.63 0.23 9.92
CA MET A 127 -10.74 -0.82 10.45
C MET A 127 -10.82 -2.15 9.70
N GLU A 128 -11.99 -2.52 9.15
CA GLU A 128 -12.18 -3.85 8.55
C GLU A 128 -11.75 -3.90 7.09
N SER A 129 -12.14 -2.92 6.28
CA SER A 129 -11.65 -2.77 4.91
C SER A 129 -10.20 -2.26 4.88
N GLY A 130 -9.75 -1.66 5.97
CA GLY A 130 -8.45 -1.02 6.08
C GLY A 130 -8.35 0.29 5.28
N TRP A 131 -9.49 0.95 5.01
CA TRP A 131 -9.50 2.23 4.32
C TRP A 131 -9.05 3.36 5.23
N ASN A 132 -8.13 4.16 4.73
CA ASN A 132 -7.64 5.32 5.46
C ASN A 132 -7.51 6.51 4.51
N ILE A 133 -7.92 7.68 4.99
CA ILE A 133 -7.64 8.97 4.37
C ILE A 133 -6.95 9.81 5.45
N TRP A 134 -5.68 10.15 5.23
CA TRP A 134 -4.86 10.86 6.20
C TRP A 134 -4.80 12.35 5.92
N GLY A 135 -4.76 13.15 6.99
CA GLY A 135 -4.53 14.57 6.93
C GLY A 135 -5.64 15.36 6.25
N ILE A 136 -6.92 14.99 6.50
CA ILE A 136 -8.10 15.68 5.97
C ILE A 136 -8.18 17.06 6.63
N GLN A 137 -8.11 18.11 5.82
CA GLN A 137 -8.16 19.49 6.30
C GLN A 137 -9.59 19.91 6.63
N LEU A 138 -9.78 20.36 7.84
CA LEU A 138 -11.07 20.93 8.32
C LEU A 138 -11.17 22.44 8.10
N THR A 139 -10.32 22.97 7.21
CA THR A 139 -10.25 24.37 6.77
C THR A 139 -10.16 24.40 5.25
N GLU A 140 -10.30 25.59 4.65
CA GLU A 140 -10.16 25.79 3.20
C GLU A 140 -8.69 25.73 2.70
N THR A 141 -7.73 25.42 3.59
CA THR A 141 -6.30 25.38 3.26
C THR A 141 -5.88 24.00 2.75
N ASN A 142 -4.81 23.96 1.96
CA ASN A 142 -4.13 22.71 1.64
C ASN A 142 -3.25 22.23 2.80
N PRO A 143 -2.94 20.93 2.89
CA PRO A 143 -1.98 20.43 3.87
C PRO A 143 -0.63 21.14 3.71
N TYR A 144 -0.04 21.56 4.82
CA TYR A 144 1.28 22.15 4.78
C TYR A 144 2.34 21.06 4.55
N VAL A 145 3.20 21.30 3.58
CA VAL A 145 4.38 20.47 3.30
C VAL A 145 5.60 21.36 3.23
N TYR A 146 6.62 21.02 3.98
CA TYR A 146 7.91 21.71 3.83
C TYR A 146 8.56 21.27 2.52
N VAL A 147 8.74 22.20 1.62
CA VAL A 147 9.48 22.04 0.36
C VAL A 147 10.85 22.68 0.57
N PRO A 148 11.95 21.95 0.39
CA PRO A 148 13.29 22.54 0.44
C PRO A 148 13.47 23.64 -0.59
N THR A 149 14.09 24.76 -0.20
CA THR A 149 14.22 25.96 -1.06
C THR A 149 14.98 25.69 -2.35
N PHE A 150 15.95 24.76 -2.34
CA PHE A 150 16.69 24.39 -3.54
C PHE A 150 15.81 23.79 -4.65
N LEU A 151 14.64 23.23 -4.31
CA LEU A 151 13.68 22.73 -5.31
C LEU A 151 12.85 23.83 -5.97
N GLU A 152 12.81 25.03 -5.39
CA GLU A 152 12.03 26.16 -5.88
C GLU A 152 12.87 27.14 -6.72
N GLU A 153 14.21 27.11 -6.57
CA GLU A 153 15.15 28.10 -7.11
C GLU A 153 15.91 27.60 -8.36
N GLU A 154 15.66 26.37 -8.85
CA GLU A 154 16.41 25.83 -9.97
C GLU A 154 16.02 26.47 -11.31
N GLU A 155 17.03 27.07 -11.98
CA GLU A 155 16.90 27.39 -13.40
C GLU A 155 17.01 26.10 -14.23
N PRO A 156 16.18 25.95 -15.28
CA PRO A 156 16.23 24.76 -16.14
C PRO A 156 17.64 24.56 -16.72
N VAL A 157 18.28 23.47 -16.36
CA VAL A 157 19.57 23.07 -16.94
C VAL A 157 19.30 22.43 -18.31
N GLU A 158 20.06 22.84 -19.32
CA GLU A 158 20.01 22.21 -20.64
C GLU A 158 20.74 20.85 -20.58
N GLU A 159 19.99 19.77 -20.41
CA GLU A 159 20.54 18.41 -20.29
C GLU A 159 21.03 17.89 -21.64
N GLN A 160 22.24 17.30 -21.65
CA GLN A 160 22.69 16.46 -22.74
C GLN A 160 22.26 15.01 -22.48
N LEU A 161 21.09 14.65 -23.00
CA LEU A 161 20.59 13.29 -22.88
C LEU A 161 21.44 12.30 -23.71
N PRO A 162 21.71 11.08 -23.20
CA PRO A 162 22.53 10.10 -23.89
C PRO A 162 21.86 9.61 -25.18
N ASP A 163 22.66 9.34 -26.21
CA ASP A 163 22.17 8.74 -27.44
C ASP A 163 21.52 7.38 -27.19
N PRO A 164 20.36 7.11 -27.80
CA PRO A 164 19.66 5.84 -27.65
C PRO A 164 20.50 4.67 -28.17
N GLN A 165 20.92 3.79 -27.27
CA GLN A 165 21.68 2.58 -27.60
C GLN A 165 21.41 1.47 -26.58
N LEU A 166 21.49 0.22 -27.04
CA LEU A 166 21.42 -0.93 -26.16
C LEU A 166 22.72 -1.00 -25.32
N LYS A 167 22.59 -0.77 -24.04
CA LYS A 167 23.70 -0.85 -23.07
C LYS A 167 23.13 -1.28 -21.74
N MET A 168 23.60 -2.40 -21.21
CA MET A 168 23.23 -2.78 -19.86
C MET A 168 23.82 -1.82 -18.84
N GLY A 169 23.01 -1.41 -17.86
CA GLY A 169 23.48 -0.58 -16.77
C GLY A 169 22.48 -0.52 -15.62
N PRO A 170 22.97 -0.36 -14.37
CA PRO A 170 22.11 -0.17 -13.21
C PRO A 170 21.44 1.20 -13.29
N VAL A 171 20.15 1.24 -12.98
CA VAL A 171 19.40 2.48 -12.73
C VAL A 171 19.25 2.61 -11.22
N LYS A 172 19.56 3.77 -10.68
CA LYS A 172 19.34 4.10 -9.28
C LYS A 172 18.25 5.17 -9.20
N LEU A 173 17.10 4.79 -8.62
CA LEU A 173 16.03 5.72 -8.32
C LEU A 173 16.04 6.00 -6.82
N ASN A 174 16.46 7.19 -6.45
CA ASN A 174 16.32 7.73 -5.11
C ASN A 174 15.07 8.57 -5.01
N GLY A 175 14.53 8.76 -3.81
CA GLY A 175 13.44 9.70 -3.65
C GLY A 175 13.12 10.04 -2.22
N TYR A 176 12.33 11.11 -2.10
CA TYR A 176 11.81 11.63 -0.85
C TYR A 176 10.32 11.92 -0.99
N VAL A 177 9.53 11.43 -0.04
CA VAL A 177 8.10 11.68 0.02
C VAL A 177 7.86 12.83 0.98
N LEU A 178 7.72 14.04 0.44
CA LEU A 178 7.47 15.26 1.22
C LEU A 178 6.04 15.25 1.75
N GLY A 179 5.87 15.49 3.04
CA GLY A 179 4.58 15.37 3.72
C GLY A 179 4.28 13.96 4.24
N TYR A 180 5.24 13.02 4.15
CA TYR A 180 5.11 11.69 4.74
C TYR A 180 5.15 11.75 6.28
N ASP A 181 4.28 10.93 6.90
CA ASP A 181 4.28 10.66 8.33
C ASP A 181 4.24 9.13 8.54
N THR A 182 4.96 8.64 9.54
CA THR A 182 5.12 7.20 9.83
C THR A 182 3.81 6.49 10.18
N ARG A 183 2.77 7.22 10.60
CA ARG A 183 1.41 6.69 10.80
C ARG A 183 0.69 6.34 9.51
N MET A 184 1.15 6.85 8.35
CA MET A 184 0.57 6.61 7.05
C MET A 184 1.03 5.25 6.51
N LEU A 185 0.08 4.39 6.14
CA LEU A 185 0.37 3.11 5.52
C LEU A 185 0.65 3.34 4.02
N MET A 186 1.93 3.51 3.68
CA MET A 186 2.35 3.74 2.29
C MET A 186 2.45 2.41 1.53
N ASN A 187 1.71 2.32 0.44
CA ASN A 187 1.86 1.24 -0.54
C ASN A 187 2.51 1.83 -1.80
N MET A 188 3.80 1.55 -1.95
CA MET A 188 4.56 2.04 -3.10
C MET A 188 5.14 0.89 -3.92
N SER A 189 5.10 1.03 -5.24
CA SER A 189 5.74 0.11 -6.18
C SER A 189 6.20 0.84 -7.44
N LEU A 190 7.33 0.40 -7.98
CA LEU A 190 7.82 0.81 -9.29
C LEU A 190 7.37 -0.23 -10.33
N ASN A 191 6.53 0.18 -11.26
CA ASN A 191 6.04 -0.66 -12.35
C ASN A 191 6.71 -0.22 -13.65
N TYR A 192 7.36 -1.13 -14.37
CA TYR A 192 8.02 -0.83 -15.64
C TYR A 192 7.95 -1.99 -16.62
N ASN A 193 8.01 -1.67 -17.92
CA ASN A 193 8.11 -2.63 -19.00
C ASN A 193 9.29 -2.27 -19.91
N ASP A 194 10.25 -3.16 -19.99
CA ASP A 194 11.44 -3.00 -20.82
C ASP A 194 11.25 -3.52 -22.27
N SER A 195 10.03 -3.93 -22.61
CA SER A 195 9.63 -4.48 -23.91
C SER A 195 10.30 -5.81 -24.32
N LEU A 196 11.09 -6.40 -23.42
CA LEU A 196 11.74 -7.71 -23.63
C LEU A 196 10.95 -8.83 -22.95
N PHE A 197 10.30 -8.52 -21.85
CA PHE A 197 9.48 -9.46 -21.09
C PHE A 197 8.00 -9.29 -21.42
N PRO A 198 7.20 -10.38 -21.39
CA PRO A 198 5.78 -10.33 -21.76
C PRO A 198 4.91 -9.51 -20.81
N GLU A 199 5.29 -9.41 -19.54
CA GLU A 199 4.53 -8.71 -18.51
C GLU A 199 5.36 -7.58 -17.89
N ASP A 200 4.65 -6.61 -17.30
CA ASP A 200 5.27 -5.54 -16.52
C ASP A 200 5.97 -6.12 -15.29
N TRP A 201 7.12 -5.55 -14.95
CA TRP A 201 7.78 -5.76 -13.68
C TRP A 201 7.13 -4.88 -12.61
N GLN A 202 6.93 -5.43 -11.43
CA GLN A 202 6.47 -4.69 -10.26
C GLN A 202 7.47 -4.89 -9.12
N LEU A 203 8.17 -3.83 -8.77
CA LEU A 203 9.12 -3.80 -7.66
C LEU A 203 8.50 -3.07 -6.47
N PRO A 204 8.40 -3.70 -5.28
CA PRO A 204 7.95 -3.02 -4.08
C PRO A 204 8.97 -1.96 -3.66
N VAL A 205 8.49 -0.77 -3.29
CA VAL A 205 9.32 0.35 -2.82
C VAL A 205 9.07 0.57 -1.34
N LYS A 206 10.12 0.46 -0.52
CA LYS A 206 10.03 0.68 0.93
C LYS A 206 10.39 2.12 1.25
N VAL A 207 9.45 2.85 1.84
CA VAL A 207 9.69 4.20 2.39
C VAL A 207 10.26 4.07 3.80
N ARG A 208 11.36 4.77 4.09
CA ARG A 208 11.99 4.84 5.40
C ARG A 208 11.25 5.84 6.29
N GLN A 209 11.60 5.86 7.58
CA GLN A 209 10.95 6.75 8.55
C GLN A 209 11.11 8.25 8.24
N ASP A 210 12.18 8.62 7.56
CA ASP A 210 12.47 9.98 7.10
C ASP A 210 11.80 10.34 5.77
N GLY A 211 10.95 9.46 5.22
CA GLY A 211 10.29 9.64 3.94
C GLY A 211 11.16 9.26 2.74
N SER A 212 12.42 8.88 2.93
CA SER A 212 13.31 8.51 1.83
C SER A 212 13.03 7.10 1.32
N PHE A 213 13.34 6.85 0.04
CA PHE A 213 13.33 5.51 -0.55
C PHE A 213 14.46 5.36 -1.57
N HIS A 214 14.77 4.11 -1.91
CA HIS A 214 15.77 3.78 -2.91
C HIS A 214 15.36 2.50 -3.65
N VAL A 215 15.53 2.50 -4.98
CA VAL A 215 15.33 1.35 -5.85
C VAL A 215 16.52 1.26 -6.79
N GLU A 216 17.07 0.06 -6.95
CA GLU A 216 18.10 -0.23 -7.93
C GLU A 216 17.63 -1.38 -8.84
N LEU A 217 17.77 -1.20 -10.15
CA LEU A 217 17.41 -2.20 -11.15
C LEU A 217 18.31 -2.10 -12.36
N ASP A 218 18.53 -3.23 -13.04
CA ASP A 218 19.26 -3.25 -14.29
C ASP A 218 18.30 -3.08 -15.47
N LEU A 219 18.66 -2.21 -16.40
CA LEU A 219 18.01 -2.05 -17.70
C LEU A 219 19.02 -2.21 -18.83
N VAL A 220 18.53 -2.59 -20.00
CA VAL A 220 19.32 -2.69 -21.23
C VAL A 220 19.00 -1.58 -22.23
N LYS A 221 17.89 -0.92 -22.03
CA LYS A 221 17.46 0.30 -22.74
C LYS A 221 16.62 1.15 -21.82
N ALA A 222 16.47 2.43 -22.14
CA ALA A 222 15.55 3.27 -21.41
C ALA A 222 14.10 2.78 -21.54
N CYS A 223 13.30 2.99 -20.51
CA CYS A 223 11.90 2.60 -20.51
C CYS A 223 11.03 3.56 -19.70
N LYS A 224 9.75 3.62 -20.08
CA LYS A 224 8.70 4.26 -19.28
C LYS A 224 8.42 3.41 -18.05
N ALA A 225 8.30 4.07 -16.90
CA ALA A 225 7.94 3.45 -15.63
C ALA A 225 6.81 4.24 -14.96
N ARG A 226 6.19 3.65 -13.98
CA ARG A 226 5.20 4.30 -13.12
C ARG A 226 5.54 4.02 -11.66
N LEU A 227 5.83 5.07 -10.92
CA LEU A 227 5.97 4.97 -9.48
C LEU A 227 4.58 5.12 -8.87
N LYS A 228 4.01 4.01 -8.42
CA LYS A 228 2.74 4.00 -7.72
C LYS A 228 2.95 4.40 -6.27
N VAL A 229 2.17 5.37 -5.80
CA VAL A 229 2.18 5.89 -4.43
C VAL A 229 0.74 5.85 -3.93
N ASN A 230 0.39 4.84 -3.15
CA ASN A 230 -1.00 4.56 -2.76
C ASN A 230 -1.93 4.45 -3.98
N GLN A 231 -2.86 5.40 -4.15
CA GLN A 231 -3.80 5.43 -5.28
C GLN A 231 -3.33 6.31 -6.46
N ALA A 232 -2.24 7.05 -6.27
CA ALA A 232 -1.67 7.91 -7.29
C ALA A 232 -0.52 7.23 -8.04
N GLU A 233 -0.25 7.70 -9.25
CA GLU A 233 0.87 7.23 -10.08
C GLU A 233 1.67 8.43 -10.58
N LEU A 234 2.98 8.34 -10.46
CA LEU A 234 3.92 9.29 -11.02
C LEU A 234 4.64 8.62 -12.21
N PRO A 235 4.48 9.11 -13.45
CA PRO A 235 5.20 8.58 -14.59
C PRO A 235 6.69 8.95 -14.50
N LEU A 236 7.56 8.00 -14.87
CA LEU A 236 9.01 8.14 -14.89
C LEU A 236 9.56 7.62 -16.22
N PHE A 237 10.73 8.15 -16.61
CA PHE A 237 11.52 7.64 -17.70
C PHE A 237 12.91 7.25 -17.20
N LEU A 238 13.19 5.96 -17.15
CA LEU A 238 14.40 5.41 -16.54
C LEU A 238 15.46 5.15 -17.62
N LEU A 239 16.66 5.62 -17.38
CA LEU A 239 17.82 5.53 -18.28
C LEU A 239 18.87 4.54 -17.74
N PRO A 240 19.35 3.55 -18.52
CA PRO A 240 20.35 2.59 -18.10
C PRO A 240 21.67 3.26 -17.69
N GLY A 241 22.17 2.93 -16.50
CA GLY A 241 23.42 3.45 -15.97
C GLY A 241 23.31 4.81 -15.28
N GLU A 242 22.10 5.36 -15.17
CA GLU A 242 21.89 6.69 -14.63
C GLU A 242 21.24 6.66 -13.25
N GLU A 243 21.42 7.75 -12.52
CA GLU A 243 20.81 8.00 -11.21
C GLU A 243 19.82 9.14 -11.32
N LEU A 244 18.62 8.94 -10.77
CA LEU A 244 17.55 9.92 -10.71
C LEU A 244 17.08 10.05 -9.25
N THR A 245 16.96 11.29 -8.77
CA THR A 245 16.33 11.59 -7.49
C THR A 245 14.98 12.27 -7.72
N VAL A 246 13.94 11.81 -7.03
CA VAL A 246 12.60 12.39 -7.11
C VAL A 246 12.13 12.86 -5.75
N TYR A 247 11.62 14.09 -5.68
CA TYR A 247 11.00 14.68 -4.50
C TYR A 247 9.50 14.76 -4.75
N ILE A 248 8.71 13.94 -4.06
CA ILE A 248 7.27 13.78 -4.28
C ILE A 248 6.52 14.69 -3.33
N HIS A 249 5.72 15.61 -3.84
CA HIS A 249 4.77 16.39 -3.03
C HIS A 249 3.53 15.51 -2.77
N LEU A 250 3.52 14.78 -1.64
CA LEU A 250 2.53 13.74 -1.38
C LEU A 250 1.08 14.24 -1.47
N PRO A 251 0.68 15.38 -0.87
CA PRO A 251 -0.69 15.88 -1.00
C PRO A 251 -1.05 16.23 -2.45
N ALA A 252 -0.18 16.92 -3.17
CA ALA A 252 -0.46 17.30 -4.56
C ALA A 252 -0.61 16.06 -5.45
N LEU A 253 0.31 15.09 -5.33
CA LEU A 253 0.22 13.83 -6.08
C LEU A 253 -1.04 13.03 -5.70
N SER A 254 -1.39 12.93 -4.41
CA SER A 254 -2.57 12.18 -3.97
C SER A 254 -3.88 12.85 -4.45
N MET A 255 -3.98 14.18 -4.33
CA MET A 255 -5.14 14.93 -4.80
C MET A 255 -5.25 14.90 -6.34
N SER A 256 -4.13 14.78 -7.10
CA SER A 256 -4.20 14.65 -8.56
C SER A 256 -4.96 13.41 -9.01
N ALA A 257 -4.90 12.35 -8.23
CA ALA A 257 -5.60 11.09 -8.50
C ALA A 257 -7.05 11.08 -7.99
N SER A 258 -7.46 12.06 -7.15
CA SER A 258 -8.82 12.14 -6.63
C SER A 258 -9.81 12.64 -7.67
N ARG A 259 -10.98 12.03 -7.73
CA ARG A 259 -12.09 12.45 -8.61
C ARG A 259 -12.72 13.77 -8.17
N LEU A 260 -12.68 14.07 -6.86
CA LEU A 260 -13.31 15.26 -6.28
C LEU A 260 -12.32 16.41 -6.07
N GLN A 261 -11.08 16.13 -5.62
CA GLN A 261 -10.12 17.15 -5.21
C GLN A 261 -9.08 17.51 -6.29
N HIS A 262 -9.04 16.81 -7.44
CA HIS A 262 -8.03 17.05 -8.49
C HIS A 262 -7.94 18.52 -8.95
N ARG A 263 -9.04 19.30 -8.82
CA ARG A 263 -9.06 20.72 -9.19
C ARG A 263 -8.38 21.65 -8.17
N ARG A 264 -8.17 21.17 -6.92
CA ARG A 264 -7.54 21.97 -5.86
C ARG A 264 -6.05 22.14 -6.05
N ILE A 265 -5.38 21.22 -6.74
CA ILE A 265 -3.92 21.25 -6.93
C ILE A 265 -3.49 22.53 -7.65
N GLY A 266 -4.34 23.06 -8.52
CA GLY A 266 -4.06 24.30 -9.25
C GLY A 266 -2.77 24.18 -10.07
N LYS A 267 -1.73 24.92 -9.69
CA LYS A 267 -0.40 24.93 -10.34
C LYS A 267 0.69 24.30 -9.47
N GLU A 268 0.34 23.68 -8.35
CA GLU A 268 1.34 23.06 -7.47
C GLU A 268 2.01 21.88 -8.19
N PRO A 269 3.35 21.81 -8.20
CA PRO A 269 4.05 20.67 -8.75
C PRO A 269 3.76 19.43 -7.92
N VAL A 270 3.58 18.28 -8.58
CA VAL A 270 3.37 16.98 -7.91
C VAL A 270 4.69 16.31 -7.55
N ALA A 271 5.78 16.68 -8.21
CA ALA A 271 7.13 16.19 -7.95
C ALA A 271 8.17 17.13 -8.56
N TRP A 272 9.41 17.04 -8.04
CA TRP A 272 10.63 17.63 -8.60
C TRP A 272 11.63 16.51 -8.85
N PHE A 273 12.53 16.73 -9.78
CA PHE A 273 13.53 15.75 -10.19
C PHE A 273 14.92 16.36 -10.15
N ASP A 274 15.92 15.53 -9.86
CA ASP A 274 17.34 15.88 -9.86
C ASP A 274 18.12 14.72 -10.48
N GLY A 275 18.95 15.01 -11.47
CA GLY A 275 19.74 14.06 -12.21
C GLY A 275 19.39 13.98 -13.69
N LEU A 276 20.07 13.09 -14.42
CA LEU A 276 19.86 12.94 -15.86
C LEU A 276 18.45 12.42 -16.16
N GLY A 277 17.75 13.08 -17.06
CA GLY A 277 16.34 12.84 -17.37
C GLY A 277 15.37 13.77 -16.65
N GLU A 278 15.86 14.71 -15.83
CA GLU A 278 15.05 15.68 -15.10
C GLU A 278 14.01 16.38 -15.99
N SER A 279 14.45 16.91 -17.13
CA SER A 279 13.55 17.57 -18.09
C SER A 279 12.47 16.65 -18.64
N VAL A 280 12.79 15.37 -18.88
CA VAL A 280 11.84 14.37 -19.38
C VAL A 280 10.83 14.01 -18.31
N ASP A 281 11.29 13.70 -17.10
CA ASP A 281 10.44 13.30 -15.99
C ASP A 281 9.62 14.46 -15.46
N GLY A 282 10.18 15.67 -15.43
CA GLY A 282 9.47 16.91 -15.10
C GLY A 282 8.31 17.18 -16.03
N GLN A 283 8.48 16.97 -17.34
CA GLN A 283 7.40 17.08 -18.32
C GLN A 283 6.33 16.01 -18.14
N MET A 284 6.73 14.75 -17.88
CA MET A 284 5.79 13.68 -17.59
C MET A 284 4.97 13.96 -16.33
N ALA A 285 5.59 14.49 -15.27
CA ALA A 285 4.90 14.87 -14.05
C ALA A 285 3.97 16.09 -14.24
N ALA A 286 4.37 17.07 -15.06
CA ALA A 286 3.55 18.23 -15.40
C ALA A 286 2.27 17.84 -16.15
N MET A 287 2.26 16.75 -16.92
CA MET A 287 1.05 16.22 -17.56
C MET A 287 0.01 15.75 -16.53
N LEU A 288 0.44 15.23 -15.39
CA LEU A 288 -0.47 14.88 -14.29
C LEU A 288 -1.12 16.12 -13.67
N GLY A 289 -0.33 17.17 -13.44
CA GLY A 289 -0.79 18.44 -12.88
C GLY A 289 -1.63 19.30 -13.84
N ARG A 290 -1.88 18.85 -15.09
CA ARG A 290 -2.58 19.59 -16.15
C ARG A 290 -1.96 20.96 -16.50
N HIS A 291 -0.68 21.15 -16.27
CA HIS A 291 0.03 22.37 -16.64
C HIS A 291 0.85 22.12 -17.90
N GLY A 292 0.14 22.11 -19.03
CA GLY A 292 0.74 22.00 -20.33
C GLY A 292 1.63 23.22 -20.64
N HIS A 293 2.91 22.98 -20.72
CA HIS A 293 3.79 23.78 -21.56
C HIS A 293 3.89 23.04 -22.90
N HIS A 294 2.91 23.28 -23.80
CA HIS A 294 2.74 22.63 -25.10
C HIS A 294 3.94 22.73 -26.08
N LYS A 295 5.02 23.40 -25.72
CA LYS A 295 6.18 23.55 -26.62
C LYS A 295 7.25 22.48 -26.48
N ALA A 296 7.31 21.77 -25.33
CA ALA A 296 8.31 20.74 -25.09
C ALA A 296 7.80 19.32 -25.37
N GLU A 297 6.47 19.13 -25.45
CA GLU A 297 5.84 17.79 -25.62
C GLU A 297 6.39 17.00 -26.82
N GLY A 298 6.71 17.65 -27.93
CA GLY A 298 7.21 16.95 -29.13
C GLY A 298 8.64 16.40 -28.99
N ALA A 299 9.53 17.11 -28.30
CA ALA A 299 10.95 16.76 -28.24
C ALA A 299 11.21 15.53 -27.34
N TRP A 300 10.60 15.47 -26.16
CA TRP A 300 10.76 14.32 -25.27
C TRP A 300 10.02 13.10 -25.79
N GLU A 301 8.85 13.24 -26.43
CA GLU A 301 8.17 12.12 -27.11
C GLU A 301 9.03 11.53 -28.21
N GLU A 302 9.72 12.38 -28.98
CA GLU A 302 10.67 11.95 -30.00
C GLU A 302 11.86 11.22 -29.37
N TYR A 303 12.40 11.73 -28.27
CA TYR A 303 13.48 11.09 -27.53
C TYR A 303 13.05 9.72 -26.97
N VAL A 304 11.91 9.62 -26.33
CA VAL A 304 11.36 8.35 -25.84
C VAL A 304 11.15 7.37 -27.00
N ARG A 305 10.61 7.83 -28.11
CA ARG A 305 10.41 7.00 -29.32
C ARG A 305 11.72 6.52 -29.91
N SER A 306 12.77 7.33 -29.86
CA SER A 306 14.10 6.93 -30.35
C SER A 306 14.68 5.75 -29.57
N TRP A 307 14.43 5.67 -28.26
CA TRP A 307 14.78 4.50 -27.45
C TRP A 307 13.97 3.24 -27.81
N GLU A 308 12.71 3.40 -28.18
CA GLU A 308 11.90 2.27 -28.69
C GLU A 308 12.48 1.73 -30.01
N GLN A 309 13.05 2.60 -30.84
CA GLN A 309 13.70 2.24 -32.09
C GLN A 309 15.03 1.48 -31.93
N CYS A 310 15.65 1.50 -30.73
CA CYS A 310 16.86 0.71 -30.46
C CYS A 310 16.67 -0.79 -30.73
N LEU A 311 15.45 -1.30 -30.62
CA LEU A 311 15.10 -2.69 -30.92
C LEU A 311 14.71 -2.91 -32.38
N ALA A 312 14.73 -1.88 -33.23
CA ALA A 312 14.17 -1.93 -34.58
C ALA A 312 15.09 -2.56 -35.63
N SER A 313 16.41 -2.67 -35.39
CA SER A 313 17.32 -3.30 -36.34
C SER A 313 17.02 -4.79 -36.52
N GLU A 314 17.14 -5.32 -37.73
CA GLU A 314 16.81 -6.72 -38.02
C GLU A 314 17.63 -7.72 -37.18
N ALA A 315 18.91 -7.41 -36.90
CA ALA A 315 19.75 -8.24 -36.05
C ALA A 315 19.26 -8.28 -34.61
N VAL A 316 18.87 -7.12 -34.04
CA VAL A 316 18.35 -7.02 -32.68
C VAL A 316 16.96 -7.66 -32.58
N LYS A 317 16.08 -7.45 -33.57
CA LYS A 317 14.78 -8.11 -33.65
C LYS A 317 14.90 -9.63 -33.63
N ALA A 318 15.83 -10.18 -34.42
CA ALA A 318 16.07 -11.63 -34.44
C ALA A 318 16.53 -12.16 -33.08
N ASP A 319 17.44 -11.44 -32.40
CA ASP A 319 17.90 -11.79 -31.06
C ASP A 319 16.77 -11.67 -30.04
N VAL A 320 15.96 -10.60 -30.09
CA VAL A 320 14.78 -10.42 -29.22
C VAL A 320 13.78 -11.55 -29.39
N GLN A 321 13.44 -11.94 -30.64
CA GLN A 321 12.56 -13.08 -30.91
C GLN A 321 13.13 -14.38 -30.35
N THR A 322 14.45 -14.56 -30.44
CA THR A 322 15.15 -15.74 -29.93
C THR A 322 15.07 -15.84 -28.38
N ILE A 323 15.14 -14.73 -27.66
CA ILE A 323 15.12 -14.72 -26.20
C ILE A 323 13.71 -14.67 -25.58
N GLN A 324 12.67 -14.36 -26.35
CA GLN A 324 11.28 -14.25 -25.86
C GLN A 324 10.81 -15.47 -25.03
N PRO A 325 11.03 -16.72 -25.44
CA PRO A 325 10.67 -17.88 -24.63
C PRO A 325 11.43 -17.92 -23.28
N MET A 326 12.68 -17.48 -23.28
CA MET A 326 13.53 -17.44 -22.09
C MET A 326 13.04 -16.35 -21.10
N CYS A 327 12.66 -15.19 -21.62
CA CYS A 327 12.03 -14.12 -20.85
C CYS A 327 10.75 -14.62 -20.17
N GLY A 328 9.88 -15.30 -20.91
CA GLY A 328 8.66 -15.90 -20.36
C GLY A 328 8.95 -16.92 -19.25
N ARG A 329 9.98 -17.76 -19.40
CA ARG A 329 10.41 -18.70 -18.35
C ARG A 329 10.85 -17.96 -17.08
N ILE A 330 11.70 -16.94 -17.20
CA ILE A 330 12.19 -16.17 -16.05
C ILE A 330 11.03 -15.50 -15.31
N GLN A 331 10.06 -14.90 -16.00
CA GLN A 331 8.88 -14.31 -15.36
C GLN A 331 8.00 -15.35 -14.66
N GLN A 332 7.90 -16.56 -15.22
CA GLN A 332 7.24 -17.70 -14.57
C GLN A 332 8.08 -18.32 -13.43
N ARG A 333 9.22 -17.70 -13.07
CA ARG A 333 10.17 -18.17 -12.05
C ARG A 333 10.80 -19.53 -12.38
N LEU A 334 10.96 -19.83 -13.68
CA LEU A 334 11.61 -21.03 -14.19
C LEU A 334 13.03 -20.68 -14.65
N PRO A 335 14.08 -21.35 -14.12
CA PRO A 335 15.47 -21.14 -14.56
C PRO A 335 15.66 -21.54 -16.02
N LEU A 336 16.65 -20.94 -16.68
CA LEU A 336 17.05 -21.32 -18.02
C LEU A 336 17.64 -22.73 -18.05
N GLU A 337 17.36 -23.46 -19.11
CA GLU A 337 17.90 -24.79 -19.38
C GLU A 337 19.30 -24.74 -20.00
N ALA A 338 19.97 -25.87 -20.05
CA ALA A 338 21.30 -25.95 -20.69
C ALA A 338 21.27 -25.61 -22.19
N GLY A 339 20.14 -25.90 -22.85
CA GLY A 339 19.89 -25.52 -24.25
C GLY A 339 19.79 -24.01 -24.43
N ASP A 340 19.04 -23.34 -23.57
CA ASP A 340 18.86 -21.88 -23.59
C ASP A 340 20.19 -21.15 -23.47
N ARG A 341 21.10 -21.61 -22.59
CA ARG A 341 22.44 -21.01 -22.42
C ARG A 341 23.31 -21.11 -23.68
N LYS A 342 23.21 -22.21 -24.45
CA LYS A 342 23.91 -22.32 -25.72
C LYS A 342 23.38 -21.31 -26.74
N VAL A 343 22.05 -21.12 -26.76
CA VAL A 343 21.40 -20.14 -27.63
C VAL A 343 21.82 -18.71 -27.21
N LEU A 344 21.82 -18.39 -25.92
CA LEU A 344 22.30 -17.10 -25.42
C LEU A 344 23.74 -16.79 -25.85
N ALA A 345 24.64 -17.82 -25.83
CA ALA A 345 26.02 -17.65 -26.26
C ALA A 345 26.15 -17.31 -27.76
N SER A 346 25.16 -17.63 -28.58
CA SER A 346 25.13 -17.37 -30.01
C SER A 346 24.52 -16.01 -30.40
N LEU A 347 23.93 -15.27 -29.45
CA LEU A 347 23.34 -13.96 -29.70
C LEU A 347 24.41 -12.96 -30.19
N ARG A 348 24.04 -12.16 -31.17
CA ARG A 348 24.90 -11.10 -31.72
C ARG A 348 24.89 -9.85 -30.83
N THR A 349 23.77 -9.59 -30.14
CA THR A 349 23.55 -8.42 -29.30
C THR A 349 24.02 -8.71 -27.87
N ALA A 350 25.27 -8.39 -27.56
CA ALA A 350 25.86 -8.64 -26.24
C ALA A 350 25.05 -8.07 -25.05
N PRO A 351 24.54 -6.82 -25.08
CA PRO A 351 23.74 -6.29 -23.98
C PRO A 351 22.49 -7.11 -23.65
N LEU A 352 21.79 -7.68 -24.63
CA LEU A 352 20.63 -8.54 -24.41
C LEU A 352 21.01 -9.84 -23.70
N ARG A 353 22.15 -10.43 -24.09
CA ARG A 353 22.70 -11.63 -23.46
C ARG A 353 23.05 -11.37 -21.99
N GLU A 354 23.77 -10.28 -21.73
CA GLU A 354 24.19 -9.90 -20.37
C GLU A 354 22.99 -9.65 -19.48
N TYR A 355 22.02 -8.91 -20.00
CA TYR A 355 20.79 -8.60 -19.28
C TYR A 355 20.02 -9.86 -18.86
N LEU A 356 19.80 -10.79 -19.81
CA LEU A 356 19.06 -12.01 -19.52
C LEU A 356 19.80 -12.93 -18.54
N LEU A 357 21.14 -13.02 -18.65
CA LEU A 357 21.96 -13.76 -17.68
C LEU A 357 21.91 -13.14 -16.29
N THR A 358 21.88 -11.82 -16.17
CA THR A 358 21.72 -11.14 -14.88
C THR A 358 20.36 -11.44 -14.27
N LYS A 359 19.28 -11.34 -15.03
CA LYS A 359 17.93 -11.72 -14.55
C LYS A 359 17.86 -13.21 -14.14
N GLU A 360 18.49 -14.10 -14.90
CA GLU A 360 18.58 -15.52 -14.52
C GLU A 360 19.36 -15.72 -13.21
N ASN A 361 20.49 -15.04 -13.03
CA ASN A 361 21.31 -15.15 -11.81
C ASN A 361 20.54 -14.65 -10.58
N ILE A 362 19.80 -13.54 -10.70
CA ILE A 362 18.91 -13.05 -9.64
C ILE A 362 17.88 -14.12 -9.30
N LEU A 363 17.17 -14.64 -10.31
CA LEU A 363 16.17 -15.70 -10.11
C LEU A 363 16.77 -16.95 -9.43
N ARG A 364 17.94 -17.43 -9.87
CA ARG A 364 18.60 -18.60 -9.25
C ARG A 364 18.98 -18.32 -7.80
N THR A 365 19.45 -17.11 -7.50
CA THR A 365 19.78 -16.71 -6.13
C THR A 365 18.52 -16.70 -5.25
N GLU A 366 17.41 -16.17 -5.75
CA GLU A 366 16.13 -16.20 -5.05
C GLU A 366 15.59 -17.62 -4.85
N LEU A 367 15.68 -18.47 -5.88
CA LEU A 367 15.25 -19.86 -5.79
C LEU A 367 16.11 -20.66 -4.79
N SER A 368 17.45 -20.50 -4.82
CA SER A 368 18.33 -21.19 -3.86
C SER A 368 18.11 -20.71 -2.43
N ARG A 369 17.78 -19.43 -2.22
CA ARG A 369 17.34 -18.93 -0.90
C ARG A 369 16.00 -19.54 -0.50
N ALA A 370 15.05 -19.67 -1.43
CA ALA A 370 13.76 -20.30 -1.17
C ALA A 370 13.90 -21.81 -0.87
N GLU A 371 14.81 -22.51 -1.53
CA GLU A 371 15.13 -23.93 -1.26
C GLU A 371 15.82 -24.13 0.08
N SER A 372 16.59 -23.16 0.56
CA SER A 372 17.21 -23.21 1.90
C SER A 372 16.21 -22.99 3.04
N VAL A 373 15.01 -22.43 2.73
CA VAL A 373 13.88 -22.33 3.65
C VAL A 373 13.02 -23.58 3.45
N LYS A 374 13.11 -24.53 4.38
CA LYS A 374 12.48 -25.89 4.34
C LYS A 374 11.03 -25.87 3.85
N GLU A 375 10.67 -26.94 3.12
CA GLU A 375 9.33 -27.23 2.56
C GLU A 375 8.17 -27.05 3.56
N ALA A 376 6.95 -26.88 3.02
CA ALA A 376 5.74 -26.90 3.85
C ALA A 376 5.60 -28.26 4.57
N VAL A 377 5.58 -28.25 5.88
CA VAL A 377 5.35 -29.44 6.70
C VAL A 377 3.88 -29.49 7.09
N VAL A 378 3.14 -30.44 6.54
CA VAL A 378 1.75 -30.68 6.98
C VAL A 378 1.78 -31.51 8.24
N ALA A 379 1.43 -30.90 9.36
CA ALA A 379 1.28 -31.60 10.64
C ALA A 379 -0.19 -31.94 10.89
N VAL A 380 -0.42 -33.13 11.45
CA VAL A 380 -1.76 -33.62 11.77
C VAL A 380 -1.99 -33.48 13.26
N LEU A 381 -3.05 -32.75 13.62
CA LEU A 381 -3.57 -32.76 14.98
C LEU A 381 -4.78 -33.71 15.04
N ASP A 382 -4.71 -34.68 15.94
CA ASP A 382 -5.82 -35.62 16.14
C ASP A 382 -7.09 -34.84 16.53
N THR A 383 -8.21 -35.16 15.87
CA THR A 383 -9.51 -34.51 16.13
C THR A 383 -10.07 -34.83 17.52
N THR A 384 -9.54 -35.86 18.20
CA THR A 384 -9.88 -36.19 19.60
C THR A 384 -9.25 -35.23 20.61
N VAL A 385 -8.20 -34.48 20.20
CA VAL A 385 -7.60 -33.42 21.05
C VAL A 385 -8.57 -32.26 21.11
N THR A 386 -9.04 -31.94 22.30
CA THR A 386 -10.06 -30.90 22.51
C THR A 386 -9.68 -29.92 23.63
N GLY A 387 -10.34 -28.80 23.67
CA GLY A 387 -10.21 -27.82 24.76
C GLY A 387 -8.78 -27.27 24.93
N ALA A 388 -8.37 -27.15 26.19
CA ALA A 388 -7.09 -26.52 26.56
C ALA A 388 -5.85 -27.29 26.06
N ASP A 389 -5.99 -28.51 25.62
CA ASP A 389 -4.86 -29.34 25.15
C ASP A 389 -4.48 -29.04 23.69
N ILE A 390 -5.31 -28.35 22.93
CA ILE A 390 -5.09 -28.08 21.49
C ILE A 390 -3.80 -27.28 21.27
N LEU A 391 -3.66 -26.12 21.87
CA LEU A 391 -2.47 -25.27 21.67
C LEU A 391 -1.20 -25.93 22.21
N PRO A 392 -1.17 -26.52 23.42
CA PRO A 392 -0.01 -27.27 23.90
C PRO A 392 0.44 -28.38 22.94
N ARG A 393 -0.47 -29.12 22.31
CA ARG A 393 -0.13 -30.16 21.32
C ARG A 393 0.47 -29.58 20.03
N ILE A 394 0.05 -28.40 19.61
CA ILE A 394 0.64 -27.70 18.46
C ILE A 394 2.05 -27.20 18.81
N ILE A 395 2.26 -26.71 20.03
CA ILE A 395 3.53 -26.13 20.50
C ILE A 395 4.58 -27.22 20.81
N ALA A 396 4.16 -28.35 21.40
CA ALA A 396 5.05 -29.38 21.93
C ALA A 396 6.17 -29.86 20.97
N PRO A 397 5.94 -30.03 19.65
CA PRO A 397 7.00 -30.43 18.72
C PRO A 397 8.08 -29.37 18.51
N HIS A 398 7.83 -28.13 18.95
CA HIS A 398 8.69 -26.98 18.71
C HIS A 398 9.25 -26.38 20.01
N LYS A 399 9.28 -27.17 21.08
CA LYS A 399 9.75 -26.73 22.40
C LYS A 399 11.19 -26.19 22.32
N GLY A 400 11.43 -25.06 22.99
CA GLY A 400 12.72 -24.36 22.97
C GLY A 400 12.89 -23.39 21.83
N ARG A 401 11.82 -23.16 21.03
CA ARG A 401 11.83 -22.23 19.90
C ARG A 401 10.70 -21.21 20.04
N ALA A 402 10.93 -19.99 19.59
CA ALA A 402 9.85 -19.02 19.48
C ALA A 402 8.93 -19.35 18.29
N LEU A 403 7.61 -19.09 18.42
CA LEU A 403 6.64 -19.45 17.40
C LEU A 403 5.81 -18.23 16.99
N LEU A 404 5.60 -18.07 15.68
CA LEU A 404 4.53 -17.27 15.14
C LEU A 404 3.42 -18.20 14.67
N ILE A 405 2.25 -18.13 15.29
CA ILE A 405 1.06 -18.88 14.89
C ILE A 405 0.12 -17.95 14.15
N ASP A 406 -0.12 -18.21 12.85
CA ASP A 406 -0.95 -17.43 11.94
C ASP A 406 -2.28 -18.13 11.68
N PHE A 407 -3.38 -17.49 12.07
CA PHE A 407 -4.74 -17.93 11.79
C PHE A 407 -5.20 -17.35 10.45
N TRP A 408 -5.46 -18.23 9.48
CA TRP A 408 -5.76 -17.81 8.11
C TRP A 408 -6.80 -18.69 7.42
N ALA A 409 -7.23 -18.31 6.21
CA ALA A 409 -8.04 -19.12 5.34
C ALA A 409 -7.70 -18.90 3.86
N THR A 410 -7.99 -19.89 3.00
CA THR A 410 -7.69 -19.82 1.56
C THR A 410 -8.41 -18.72 0.82
N TRP A 411 -9.56 -18.28 1.32
CA TRP A 411 -10.36 -17.18 0.79
C TRP A 411 -9.98 -15.81 1.38
N CYS A 412 -9.13 -15.77 2.40
CA CYS A 412 -8.76 -14.55 3.11
C CYS A 412 -7.70 -13.74 2.32
N GLY A 413 -8.15 -12.75 1.57
CA GLY A 413 -7.27 -11.85 0.82
C GLY A 413 -6.26 -11.10 1.69
N PRO A 414 -6.66 -10.47 2.82
CA PRO A 414 -5.74 -9.83 3.76
C PRO A 414 -4.65 -10.77 4.28
N CYS A 415 -5.02 -12.03 4.62
CA CYS A 415 -4.05 -13.03 5.07
C CYS A 415 -2.97 -13.32 4.01
N LYS A 416 -3.39 -13.48 2.76
CA LYS A 416 -2.43 -13.73 1.65
C LYS A 416 -1.50 -12.53 1.45
N ARG A 417 -2.00 -11.30 1.59
CA ARG A 417 -1.16 -10.09 1.51
C ARG A 417 -0.15 -10.02 2.66
N SER A 418 -0.57 -10.29 3.90
CA SER A 418 0.35 -10.29 5.04
C SER A 418 1.43 -11.38 4.92
N MET A 419 1.08 -12.56 4.42
CA MET A 419 2.05 -13.62 4.15
C MET A 419 3.11 -13.22 3.11
N VAL A 420 2.70 -12.51 2.06
CA VAL A 420 3.65 -11.95 1.08
C VAL A 420 4.56 -10.91 1.74
N ALA A 421 4.00 -10.00 2.54
CA ALA A 421 4.77 -8.99 3.26
C ALA A 421 5.76 -9.61 4.27
N MET A 422 5.42 -10.76 4.87
CA MET A 422 6.29 -11.48 5.82
C MET A 422 7.41 -12.32 5.17
N ARG A 423 7.43 -12.51 3.85
CA ARG A 423 8.50 -13.29 3.20
C ARG A 423 9.90 -12.78 3.52
N PRO A 424 10.22 -11.48 3.39
CA PRO A 424 11.53 -10.96 3.76
C PRO A 424 11.87 -11.14 5.24
N LEU A 425 10.86 -11.06 6.12
CA LEU A 425 11.04 -11.32 7.55
C LEU A 425 11.46 -12.77 7.80
N LYS A 426 10.78 -13.74 7.19
CA LYS A 426 11.14 -15.16 7.29
C LYS A 426 12.58 -15.42 6.86
N GLU A 427 13.03 -14.78 5.79
CA GLU A 427 14.42 -14.88 5.30
C GLU A 427 15.41 -14.31 6.30
N ARG A 428 15.15 -13.13 6.89
CA ARG A 428 16.00 -12.52 7.92
C ARG A 428 16.08 -13.37 9.20
N LEU A 429 14.96 -14.01 9.56
CA LEU A 429 14.86 -14.83 10.75
C LEU A 429 15.21 -16.31 10.52
N ALA A 430 15.62 -16.71 9.32
CA ALA A 430 15.92 -18.10 8.96
C ALA A 430 17.05 -18.74 9.81
N SER A 431 17.99 -17.92 10.30
CA SER A 431 19.10 -18.34 11.19
C SER A 431 18.72 -18.34 12.68
N LYS A 432 17.51 -17.91 13.03
CA LYS A 432 17.00 -17.85 14.40
C LYS A 432 16.15 -19.05 14.72
N ASP A 433 16.07 -19.43 15.99
CA ASP A 433 15.21 -20.52 16.46
C ASP A 433 13.74 -20.09 16.52
N ILE A 434 13.19 -19.72 15.36
CA ILE A 434 11.81 -19.25 15.19
C ILE A 434 11.07 -20.17 14.20
N VAL A 435 9.86 -20.61 14.57
CA VAL A 435 8.99 -21.43 13.72
C VAL A 435 7.74 -20.65 13.33
N PHE A 436 7.39 -20.72 12.05
CA PHE A 436 6.13 -20.18 11.52
C PHE A 436 5.12 -21.32 11.40
N ILE A 437 4.01 -21.21 12.12
CA ILE A 437 2.91 -22.19 12.15
C ILE A 437 1.66 -21.55 11.57
N TYR A 438 1.01 -22.22 10.64
CA TYR A 438 -0.20 -21.76 9.97
C TYR A 438 -1.38 -22.63 10.35
N LEU A 439 -2.41 -22.03 10.94
CA LEU A 439 -3.65 -22.72 11.33
C LEU A 439 -4.77 -22.30 10.37
N THR A 440 -5.46 -23.30 9.81
CA THR A 440 -6.67 -23.06 9.02
C THR A 440 -7.81 -23.96 9.49
N GLY A 441 -9.04 -23.49 9.31
CA GLY A 441 -10.25 -24.23 9.65
C GLY A 441 -10.95 -24.88 8.44
N PRO A 442 -12.13 -25.49 8.66
CA PRO A 442 -12.89 -26.17 7.60
C PRO A 442 -13.39 -25.24 6.49
N SER A 443 -13.50 -23.94 6.75
CA SER A 443 -13.90 -22.94 5.75
C SER A 443 -12.92 -22.81 4.57
N SER A 444 -11.70 -23.37 4.71
CA SER A 444 -10.74 -23.51 3.62
C SER A 444 -10.98 -24.82 2.87
N PRO A 445 -11.47 -24.83 1.62
CA PRO A 445 -11.62 -26.05 0.84
C PRO A 445 -10.29 -26.79 0.69
N MET A 446 -10.31 -28.12 0.82
CA MET A 446 -9.11 -28.96 0.84
C MET A 446 -8.25 -28.79 -0.42
N ALA A 447 -8.88 -28.66 -1.59
CA ALA A 447 -8.16 -28.48 -2.86
C ALA A 447 -7.40 -27.14 -2.89
N ASN A 448 -8.06 -26.05 -2.49
CA ASN A 448 -7.45 -24.73 -2.44
C ASN A 448 -6.33 -24.67 -1.38
N TRP A 449 -6.55 -25.32 -0.23
CA TRP A 449 -5.53 -25.37 0.81
C TRP A 449 -4.27 -26.11 0.33
N LYS A 450 -4.42 -27.29 -0.31
CA LYS A 450 -3.28 -28.02 -0.89
C LYS A 450 -2.52 -27.19 -1.93
N GLN A 451 -3.23 -26.46 -2.78
CA GLN A 451 -2.60 -25.57 -3.78
C GLN A 451 -1.84 -24.41 -3.13
N ASP A 452 -2.39 -23.82 -2.06
CA ASP A 452 -1.72 -22.74 -1.34
C ASP A 452 -0.47 -23.23 -0.58
N LEU A 453 -0.47 -24.49 -0.07
CA LEU A 453 0.70 -25.10 0.60
C LEU A 453 1.95 -25.15 -0.30
N GLU A 454 1.79 -25.34 -1.60
CA GLU A 454 2.92 -25.36 -2.55
C GLU A 454 3.71 -24.04 -2.58
N LYS A 455 3.12 -22.96 -2.05
CA LYS A 455 3.68 -21.59 -2.05
C LYS A 455 4.02 -21.07 -0.65
N MET A 456 3.82 -21.90 0.37
CA MET A 456 3.91 -21.46 1.78
C MET A 456 4.82 -22.38 2.59
N ASN A 457 6.00 -21.91 2.93
CA ASN A 457 6.92 -22.63 3.81
C ASN A 457 6.53 -22.45 5.28
N GLY A 458 6.66 -23.51 6.07
CA GLY A 458 6.35 -23.52 7.49
C GLY A 458 5.55 -24.76 7.90
N VAL A 459 5.04 -24.77 9.12
CA VAL A 459 4.26 -25.88 9.67
C VAL A 459 2.76 -25.56 9.53
N HIS A 460 2.01 -26.45 8.91
CA HIS A 460 0.61 -26.22 8.57
C HIS A 460 -0.29 -27.22 9.28
N TYR A 461 -1.28 -26.74 10.00
CA TYR A 461 -2.34 -27.52 10.61
C TYR A 461 -3.69 -27.15 9.98
N ARG A 462 -4.46 -28.19 9.64
CA ARG A 462 -5.87 -28.03 9.28
C ARG A 462 -6.72 -28.58 10.41
N LEU A 463 -7.33 -27.67 11.16
CA LEU A 463 -8.09 -27.96 12.36
C LEU A 463 -9.52 -28.39 12.03
N SER A 464 -10.14 -29.18 12.91
CA SER A 464 -11.59 -29.38 12.92
C SER A 464 -12.32 -28.11 13.31
N GLU A 465 -13.61 -28.01 13.03
CA GLU A 465 -14.41 -26.84 13.39
C GLU A 465 -14.41 -26.57 14.89
N ALA A 466 -14.52 -27.64 15.70
CA ALA A 466 -14.48 -27.52 17.16
C ALA A 466 -13.14 -27.00 17.67
N GLN A 467 -12.01 -27.47 17.10
CA GLN A 467 -10.67 -27.02 17.46
C GLN A 467 -10.45 -25.58 17.04
N TRP A 468 -10.83 -25.20 15.81
CA TRP A 468 -10.74 -23.84 15.31
C TRP A 468 -11.53 -22.87 16.20
N LYS A 469 -12.80 -23.17 16.44
CA LYS A 469 -13.69 -22.35 17.26
C LYS A 469 -13.15 -22.19 18.68
N TYR A 470 -12.66 -23.28 19.29
CA TYR A 470 -12.07 -23.24 20.62
C TYR A 470 -10.86 -22.30 20.68
N LEU A 471 -9.89 -22.42 19.76
CA LEU A 471 -8.71 -21.58 19.74
C LEU A 471 -9.07 -20.11 19.50
N CYS A 472 -9.94 -19.83 18.53
CA CYS A 472 -10.38 -18.45 18.27
C CYS A 472 -11.03 -17.82 19.50
N GLN A 473 -11.90 -18.55 20.21
CA GLN A 473 -12.56 -18.05 21.41
C GLN A 473 -11.59 -17.87 22.59
N SER A 474 -10.75 -18.89 22.85
CA SER A 474 -9.85 -18.89 24.01
C SER A 474 -8.75 -17.82 23.90
N TYR A 475 -8.30 -17.54 22.66
CA TYR A 475 -7.24 -16.56 22.42
C TYR A 475 -7.76 -15.24 21.83
N GLY A 476 -9.09 -15.04 21.78
CA GLY A 476 -9.71 -13.81 21.33
C GLY A 476 -9.34 -13.44 19.90
N ILE A 477 -9.22 -14.43 19.01
CA ILE A 477 -9.04 -14.23 17.57
C ILE A 477 -10.43 -14.03 16.97
N THR A 478 -10.85 -12.77 16.88
CA THR A 478 -12.18 -12.39 16.40
C THR A 478 -12.23 -12.19 14.88
N GLY A 479 -11.08 -12.17 14.22
CA GLY A 479 -10.95 -12.04 12.76
C GLY A 479 -9.62 -12.59 12.27
N ILE A 480 -9.49 -12.78 10.94
CA ILE A 480 -8.27 -13.23 10.28
C ILE A 480 -7.79 -12.19 9.27
N PRO A 481 -6.43 -12.00 9.12
CA PRO A 481 -5.38 -12.74 9.81
C PRO A 481 -5.38 -12.49 11.32
N GLY A 482 -5.05 -13.51 12.09
CA GLY A 482 -4.84 -13.42 13.54
C GLY A 482 -3.50 -14.04 13.90
N TYR A 483 -2.81 -13.51 14.92
CA TYR A 483 -1.46 -13.97 15.26
C TYR A 483 -1.33 -14.21 16.76
N LEU A 484 -0.64 -15.32 17.12
CA LEU A 484 -0.11 -15.53 18.45
C LEU A 484 1.42 -15.64 18.38
N ILE A 485 2.09 -15.01 19.32
CA ILE A 485 3.54 -15.13 19.49
C ILE A 485 3.78 -15.93 20.77
N ILE A 486 4.48 -17.04 20.63
CA ILE A 486 4.82 -17.95 21.73
C ILE A 486 6.33 -17.86 21.94
N SER A 487 6.76 -17.66 23.18
CA SER A 487 8.17 -17.67 23.55
C SER A 487 8.78 -19.07 23.52
N HIS A 488 10.11 -19.13 23.55
CA HIS A 488 10.85 -20.41 23.55
C HIS A 488 10.50 -21.33 24.74
N ASP A 489 10.04 -20.75 25.86
CA ASP A 489 9.55 -21.52 27.03
C ASP A 489 8.07 -21.92 26.92
N GLY A 490 7.41 -21.61 25.78
CA GLY A 490 6.04 -22.03 25.47
C GLY A 490 4.94 -21.10 26.00
N LYS A 491 5.28 -19.88 26.48
CA LYS A 491 4.29 -18.91 26.98
C LYS A 491 3.80 -17.99 25.87
N LEU A 492 2.53 -17.59 25.96
CA LEU A 492 1.96 -16.59 25.07
C LEU A 492 2.52 -15.21 25.43
N GLN A 493 3.25 -14.58 24.50
CA GLN A 493 3.84 -13.26 24.66
C GLN A 493 3.10 -12.16 23.88
N GLY A 494 2.49 -12.50 22.75
CA GLY A 494 1.81 -11.53 21.92
C GLY A 494 0.57 -12.09 21.23
N ARG A 495 -0.40 -11.22 21.00
CA ARG A 495 -1.63 -11.53 20.27
C ARG A 495 -2.05 -10.35 19.41
N TYR A 496 -2.39 -10.63 18.15
CA TYR A 496 -2.86 -9.63 17.21
C TYR A 496 -4.09 -10.15 16.44
N VAL A 497 -5.06 -9.28 16.23
CA VAL A 497 -6.17 -9.47 15.29
C VAL A 497 -6.01 -8.43 14.18
N GLY A 498 -5.90 -8.88 12.93
CA GLY A 498 -5.37 -8.08 11.84
C GLY A 498 -3.83 -8.14 11.78
N PHE A 499 -3.26 -7.69 10.68
CA PHE A 499 -1.81 -7.68 10.47
C PHE A 499 -1.18 -6.44 11.14
N PRO A 500 -0.32 -6.60 12.20
CA PRO A 500 0.23 -5.45 12.92
C PRO A 500 1.42 -4.78 12.19
N GLY A 501 1.86 -5.34 11.06
CA GLY A 501 3.06 -4.93 10.34
C GLY A 501 4.27 -5.82 10.62
N VAL A 502 5.19 -5.84 9.65
CA VAL A 502 6.39 -6.70 9.67
C VAL A 502 7.30 -6.33 10.84
N ASP A 503 7.53 -5.04 11.07
CA ASP A 503 8.48 -4.56 12.08
C ASP A 503 8.01 -4.87 13.51
N VAL A 504 6.69 -4.85 13.75
CA VAL A 504 6.10 -5.23 15.04
C VAL A 504 6.29 -6.72 15.29
N LEU A 505 5.98 -7.56 14.30
CA LEU A 505 6.17 -9.01 14.42
C LEU A 505 7.64 -9.39 14.55
N GLU A 506 8.55 -8.73 13.82
CA GLU A 506 9.99 -8.97 13.94
C GLU A 506 10.51 -8.67 15.34
N LYS A 507 10.17 -7.51 15.88
CA LYS A 507 10.56 -7.09 17.24
C LYS A 507 10.08 -8.08 18.30
N ASP A 508 8.80 -8.48 18.21
CA ASP A 508 8.22 -9.37 19.21
C ASP A 508 8.72 -10.82 19.08
N LEU A 509 8.98 -11.30 17.85
CA LEU A 509 9.58 -12.61 17.63
C LEU A 509 11.04 -12.70 18.11
N LEU A 510 11.83 -11.66 17.89
CA LEU A 510 13.19 -11.60 18.42
C LEU A 510 13.18 -11.61 19.95
N ARG A 511 12.31 -10.82 20.59
CA ARG A 511 12.15 -10.87 22.04
C ARG A 511 11.71 -12.24 22.53
N ALA A 512 10.77 -12.89 21.84
CA ALA A 512 10.27 -14.22 22.18
C ALA A 512 11.35 -15.33 22.02
N SER A 513 12.36 -15.11 21.19
CA SER A 513 13.48 -16.05 21.00
C SER A 513 14.61 -15.85 22.02
N ASP A 514 14.74 -14.64 22.61
CA ASP A 514 15.85 -14.28 23.49
C ASP A 514 15.48 -14.40 24.99
N GLU A 515 14.20 -14.42 25.34
CA GLU A 515 13.65 -14.66 26.70
C GLU A 515 13.31 -16.13 26.92
#